data_b7c9dfb843740b3ab27921349777dd25
#
_entry.id   b7c9dfb843740b3ab27921349777dd25
#
_cell.length_a   1.000
_cell.length_b   1.000
_cell.length_c   1.000
_cell.angle_alpha   90.00
_cell.angle_beta   90.00
_cell.angle_gamma   90.00
#
_symmetry.space_group_name_H-M   'P 1'
#
loop_
_entity.id
_entity.type
_entity.pdbx_description
1 polymer ?
#
loop_
_entity_poly.entity_id
_entity_poly.type
_entity_poly.pdbx_seq_one_letter_code
_entity_poly.pdbx_strand_id
1 'polypeptide(L)'
;FTDEGIKVFTISADAPFSQRTACIMANPYRSGRLAAEYLGSVLKQPCRVVIIGTKRDTNNHAQVVRGFFDQMTESNPLIEIIELYENVYYPDKLFDTLSEFLHTIDNILGIYANNARTTARVCTMVKDIGYQDKVTIIGSELFDESKEALKQGILNAIIDQNGYEQGYKGLSIAFDNIVLGNDVPTKHEINTSLILKNNLPL
;
A
#
# COMPACT_ATOMS: atom_id res chain seq x y z
N PHE A 1 23.60 15.84 9.90
CA PHE A 1 24.22 15.48 8.61
C PHE A 1 24.29 16.68 7.69
N THR A 2 23.19 17.39 7.44
CA THR A 2 23.15 18.52 6.50
C THR A 2 23.99 19.71 6.98
N ASP A 3 24.09 19.93 8.28
CA ASP A 3 24.94 20.98 8.88
C ASP A 3 26.44 20.71 8.65
N GLU A 4 26.81 19.46 8.40
CA GLU A 4 28.16 19.01 8.03
C GLU A 4 28.37 18.99 6.50
N GLY A 5 27.45 19.57 5.74
CA GLY A 5 27.53 19.59 4.27
C GLY A 5 27.19 18.27 3.59
N ILE A 6 26.68 17.27 4.31
CA ILE A 6 26.30 15.97 3.76
C ILE A 6 24.94 16.10 3.05
N LYS A 7 24.89 15.72 1.77
CA LYS A 7 23.64 15.67 1.00
C LYS A 7 22.82 14.45 1.40
N VAL A 8 21.54 14.67 1.72
CA VAL A 8 20.62 13.62 2.17
C VAL A 8 19.52 13.42 1.14
N PHE A 9 19.35 12.20 0.68
CA PHE A 9 18.27 11.76 -0.23
C PHE A 9 17.44 10.71 0.48
N THR A 10 16.11 10.84 0.44
CA THR A 10 15.19 9.86 1.00
C THR A 10 14.48 9.10 -0.11
N ILE A 11 14.28 7.79 0.08
CA ILE A 11 13.61 6.89 -0.88
C ILE A 11 12.48 6.17 -0.17
N SER A 12 11.34 6.03 -0.82
CA SER A 12 10.11 5.35 -0.33
C SER A 12 9.41 6.02 0.85
N ALA A 13 10.11 6.82 1.62
CA ALA A 13 9.53 7.57 2.74
C ALA A 13 10.11 8.98 2.79
N ASP A 14 9.29 9.95 3.15
CA ASP A 14 9.70 11.35 3.24
C ASP A 14 10.01 11.76 4.68
N ALA A 15 10.95 12.70 4.80
CA ALA A 15 11.25 13.46 6.02
C ALA A 15 11.00 14.95 5.73
N PRO A 16 9.74 15.40 5.61
CA PRO A 16 9.39 16.71 5.06
C PRO A 16 9.89 17.91 5.89
N PHE A 17 10.13 17.69 7.19
CA PHE A 17 10.65 18.73 8.10
C PHE A 17 12.17 18.71 8.24
N SER A 18 12.87 17.87 7.46
CA SER A 18 14.33 17.84 7.42
C SER A 18 14.87 18.70 6.27
N GLN A 19 16.17 19.00 6.34
CA GLN A 19 16.90 19.70 5.27
C GLN A 19 17.40 18.73 4.18
N ARG A 20 16.64 17.66 3.90
CA ARG A 20 17.02 16.71 2.84
C ARG A 20 17.10 17.39 1.48
N THR A 21 18.01 16.94 0.64
CA THR A 21 18.20 17.46 -0.72
C THR A 21 17.03 17.09 -1.62
N ALA A 22 16.65 15.82 -1.64
CA ALA A 22 15.49 15.35 -2.40
C ALA A 22 14.84 14.14 -1.76
N CYS A 23 13.55 13.92 -2.07
CA CYS A 23 12.78 12.72 -1.74
C CYS A 23 12.26 12.09 -3.02
N ILE A 24 12.46 10.77 -3.17
CA ILE A 24 12.01 9.97 -4.30
C ILE A 24 11.06 8.90 -3.78
N MET A 25 9.78 9.01 -4.10
CA MET A 25 8.76 8.10 -3.58
C MET A 25 7.51 8.05 -4.44
N ALA A 26 6.78 6.95 -4.37
CA ALA A 26 5.41 6.91 -4.86
C ALA A 26 4.50 7.80 -3.98
N ASN A 27 3.39 8.26 -4.55
CA ASN A 27 2.43 9.06 -3.80
C ASN A 27 1.49 8.16 -2.98
N PRO A 28 1.61 8.10 -1.64
CA PRO A 28 0.83 7.18 -0.84
C PRO A 28 -0.67 7.49 -0.87
N TYR A 29 -1.07 8.76 -0.97
CA TYR A 29 -2.46 9.16 -1.13
C TYR A 29 -3.06 8.58 -2.43
N ARG A 30 -2.34 8.67 -3.56
CA ARG A 30 -2.77 8.07 -4.83
C ARG A 30 -2.82 6.54 -4.77
N SER A 31 -1.89 5.90 -4.06
CA SER A 31 -1.93 4.44 -3.83
C SER A 31 -3.23 4.01 -3.15
N GLY A 32 -3.65 4.74 -2.13
CA GLY A 32 -4.92 4.51 -1.44
C GLY A 32 -6.13 4.72 -2.37
N ARG A 33 -6.14 5.81 -3.14
CA ARG A 33 -7.21 6.07 -4.12
C ARG A 33 -7.33 4.95 -5.15
N LEU A 34 -6.21 4.49 -5.69
CA LEU A 34 -6.19 3.43 -6.71
C LEU A 34 -6.73 2.10 -6.16
N ALA A 35 -6.39 1.75 -4.92
CA ALA A 35 -6.95 0.57 -4.25
C ALA A 35 -8.47 0.68 -4.06
N ALA A 36 -8.96 1.84 -3.59
CA ALA A 36 -10.38 2.09 -3.41
C ALA A 36 -11.14 2.10 -4.74
N GLU A 37 -10.57 2.69 -5.79
CA GLU A 37 -11.15 2.70 -7.15
C GLU A 37 -11.34 1.28 -7.67
N TYR A 38 -10.33 0.42 -7.51
CA TYR A 38 -10.45 -0.99 -7.91
C TYR A 38 -11.53 -1.72 -7.10
N LEU A 39 -11.50 -1.66 -5.76
CA LEU A 39 -12.54 -2.30 -4.93
C LEU A 39 -13.93 -1.79 -5.27
N GLY A 40 -14.12 -0.48 -5.40
CA GLY A 40 -15.39 0.12 -5.80
C GLY A 40 -15.82 -0.24 -7.23
N SER A 41 -14.89 -0.62 -8.11
CA SER A 41 -15.19 -1.10 -9.45
C SER A 41 -15.75 -2.52 -9.47
N VAL A 42 -15.36 -3.37 -8.51
CA VAL A 42 -15.78 -4.78 -8.45
C VAL A 42 -16.89 -5.04 -7.43
N LEU A 43 -16.94 -4.28 -6.34
CA LEU A 43 -17.97 -4.39 -5.31
C LEU A 43 -19.15 -3.44 -5.63
N LYS A 44 -20.23 -3.99 -6.21
CA LYS A 44 -21.37 -3.20 -6.73
C LYS A 44 -22.56 -3.10 -5.77
N GLN A 45 -22.45 -3.68 -4.59
CA GLN A 45 -23.52 -3.72 -3.58
C GLN A 45 -23.06 -3.09 -2.28
N PRO A 46 -24.01 -2.61 -1.42
CA PRO A 46 -23.65 -2.18 -0.09
C PRO A 46 -22.89 -3.29 0.66
N CYS A 47 -21.72 -2.98 1.17
CA CYS A 47 -20.88 -3.96 1.86
C CYS A 47 -19.87 -3.26 2.77
N ARG A 48 -19.05 -4.07 3.45
CA ARG A 48 -17.92 -3.60 4.24
C ARG A 48 -16.61 -3.98 3.58
N VAL A 49 -15.63 -3.09 3.69
CA VAL A 49 -14.25 -3.35 3.30
C VAL A 49 -13.34 -3.07 4.48
N VAL A 50 -12.31 -3.90 4.64
CA VAL A 50 -11.32 -3.75 5.70
C VAL A 50 -10.04 -3.21 5.08
N ILE A 51 -9.53 -2.08 5.57
CA ILE A 51 -8.18 -1.62 5.27
C ILE A 51 -7.26 -1.95 6.43
N ILE A 52 -6.14 -2.61 6.10
CA ILE A 52 -5.19 -3.10 7.09
C ILE A 52 -3.83 -2.46 6.87
N GLY A 53 -3.28 -1.89 7.90
CA GLY A 53 -1.98 -1.25 7.83
C GLY A 53 -1.14 -1.36 9.09
N THR A 54 0.02 -0.71 9.03
CA THR A 54 0.91 -0.54 10.16
C THR A 54 0.37 0.53 11.13
N LYS A 55 1.23 1.15 11.90
CA LYS A 55 0.82 2.20 12.85
C LYS A 55 0.12 3.38 12.17
N ARG A 56 -0.93 3.88 12.80
CA ARG A 56 -1.72 5.04 12.37
C ARG A 56 -0.91 6.34 12.27
N ASP A 57 0.14 6.47 13.03
CA ASP A 57 0.96 7.67 13.17
C ASP A 57 2.09 7.80 12.13
N THR A 58 2.27 6.81 11.24
CA THR A 58 3.21 6.97 10.13
C THR A 58 2.57 7.79 9.01
N ASN A 59 3.26 8.85 8.56
CA ASN A 59 2.74 9.77 7.55
C ASN A 59 2.29 9.05 6.26
N ASN A 60 3.08 8.11 5.77
CA ASN A 60 2.73 7.37 4.55
C ASN A 60 1.44 6.56 4.72
N HIS A 61 1.30 5.85 5.85
CA HIS A 61 0.11 5.06 6.12
C HIS A 61 -1.15 5.94 6.24
N ALA A 62 -1.07 7.04 6.99
CA ALA A 62 -2.17 7.98 7.12
C ALA A 62 -2.62 8.55 5.76
N GLN A 63 -1.69 8.81 4.85
CA GLN A 63 -1.97 9.27 3.49
C GLN A 63 -2.66 8.19 2.63
N VAL A 64 -2.21 6.92 2.73
CA VAL A 64 -2.87 5.80 2.04
C VAL A 64 -4.31 5.65 2.52
N VAL A 65 -4.51 5.61 3.84
CA VAL A 65 -5.85 5.50 4.43
C VAL A 65 -6.74 6.65 4.01
N ARG A 66 -6.25 7.88 4.08
CA ARG A 66 -6.99 9.06 3.63
C ARG A 66 -7.39 8.97 2.17
N GLY A 67 -6.45 8.62 1.28
CA GLY A 67 -6.75 8.48 -0.15
C GLY A 67 -7.80 7.40 -0.42
N PHE A 68 -7.74 6.30 0.32
CA PHE A 68 -8.72 5.21 0.25
C PHE A 68 -10.13 5.69 0.68
N PHE A 69 -10.23 6.37 1.81
CA PHE A 69 -11.50 6.92 2.30
C PHE A 69 -12.09 7.95 1.34
N ASP A 70 -11.28 8.92 0.91
CA ASP A 70 -11.75 9.98 0.01
C ASP A 70 -12.33 9.37 -1.28
N GLN A 71 -11.59 8.45 -1.93
CA GLN A 71 -12.05 7.79 -3.15
C GLN A 71 -13.31 6.95 -2.93
N MET A 72 -13.35 6.18 -1.85
CA MET A 72 -14.51 5.33 -1.57
C MET A 72 -15.75 6.16 -1.29
N THR A 73 -15.63 7.24 -0.50
CA THR A 73 -16.74 8.15 -0.20
C THR A 73 -17.25 8.87 -1.44
N GLU A 74 -16.34 9.29 -2.34
CA GLU A 74 -16.71 9.98 -3.58
C GLU A 74 -17.45 9.08 -4.56
N SER A 75 -17.03 7.81 -4.68
CA SER A 75 -17.48 6.92 -5.76
C SER A 75 -18.44 5.83 -5.31
N ASN A 76 -18.36 5.37 -4.08
CA ASN A 76 -19.11 4.23 -3.55
C ASN A 76 -19.57 4.46 -2.10
N PRO A 77 -20.40 5.46 -1.82
CA PRO A 77 -20.76 5.89 -0.45
C PRO A 77 -21.55 4.84 0.36
N LEU A 78 -21.98 3.76 -0.29
CA LEU A 78 -22.68 2.64 0.38
C LEU A 78 -21.71 1.56 0.90
N ILE A 79 -20.41 1.72 0.67
CA ILE A 79 -19.38 0.83 1.20
C ILE A 79 -18.86 1.41 2.52
N GLU A 80 -19.06 0.65 3.59
CA GLU A 80 -18.53 0.98 4.93
C GLU A 80 -17.06 0.53 5.03
N ILE A 81 -16.20 1.38 5.58
CA ILE A 81 -14.77 1.09 5.74
C ILE A 81 -14.46 0.79 7.20
N ILE A 82 -13.82 -0.35 7.43
CA ILE A 82 -13.28 -0.76 8.73
C ILE A 82 -11.76 -0.63 8.68
N GLU A 83 -11.17 0.11 9.61
CA GLU A 83 -9.72 0.23 9.73
C GLU A 83 -9.18 -0.75 10.78
N LEU A 84 -8.17 -1.52 10.42
CA LEU A 84 -7.39 -2.33 11.33
C LEU A 84 -5.92 -1.92 11.31
N TYR A 85 -5.31 -1.86 12.48
CA TYR A 85 -3.91 -1.50 12.65
C TYR A 85 -3.12 -2.60 13.33
N GLU A 86 -1.91 -2.82 12.84
CA GLU A 86 -0.98 -3.74 13.47
C GLU A 86 -0.54 -3.20 14.85
N ASN A 87 -0.70 -4.03 15.87
CA ASN A 87 -0.15 -3.74 17.18
C ASN A 87 1.33 -4.18 17.20
N VAL A 88 2.24 -3.25 17.50
CA VAL A 88 3.68 -3.51 17.50
C VAL A 88 4.10 -4.59 18.50
N TYR A 89 3.39 -4.67 19.64
CA TYR A 89 3.68 -5.64 20.69
C TYR A 89 3.00 -6.99 20.48
N TYR A 90 1.90 -7.02 19.72
CA TYR A 90 1.08 -8.20 19.46
C TYR A 90 0.66 -8.26 17.99
N PRO A 91 1.59 -8.47 17.07
CA PRO A 91 1.30 -8.42 15.63
C PRO A 91 0.30 -9.50 15.19
N ASP A 92 0.26 -10.63 15.89
CA ASP A 92 -0.66 -11.73 15.56
C ASP A 92 -2.10 -11.41 15.89
N LYS A 93 -2.37 -10.60 16.91
CA LYS A 93 -3.74 -10.18 17.28
C LYS A 93 -4.52 -9.52 16.13
N LEU A 94 -3.83 -8.85 15.22
CA LEU A 94 -4.47 -8.26 14.04
C LEU A 94 -5.18 -9.32 13.20
N PHE A 95 -4.51 -10.45 12.98
CA PHE A 95 -5.03 -11.52 12.11
C PHE A 95 -6.09 -12.36 12.82
N ASP A 96 -5.97 -12.54 14.13
CA ASP A 96 -7.04 -13.10 14.97
C ASP A 96 -8.30 -12.24 14.89
N THR A 97 -8.15 -10.90 15.04
CA THR A 97 -9.25 -9.93 14.93
C THR A 97 -9.85 -9.95 13.52
N LEU A 98 -9.04 -9.97 12.47
CA LEU A 98 -9.54 -10.05 11.10
C LEU A 98 -10.29 -11.35 10.85
N SER A 99 -9.76 -12.47 11.32
CA SER A 99 -10.43 -13.78 11.23
C SER A 99 -11.76 -13.77 11.98
N GLU A 100 -11.80 -13.22 13.18
CA GLU A 100 -13.04 -13.04 13.95
C GLU A 100 -14.05 -12.16 13.17
N PHE A 101 -13.63 -11.03 12.62
CA PHE A 101 -14.48 -10.12 11.85
C PHE A 101 -15.09 -10.82 10.64
N LEU A 102 -14.31 -11.62 9.90
CA LEU A 102 -14.81 -12.36 8.75
C LEU A 102 -15.87 -13.41 9.11
N HIS A 103 -15.89 -13.89 10.37
CA HIS A 103 -16.88 -14.86 10.85
C HIS A 103 -18.08 -14.22 11.54
N THR A 104 -17.92 -13.04 12.14
CA THR A 104 -18.93 -12.43 13.02
C THR A 104 -19.59 -11.18 12.45
N ILE A 105 -18.92 -10.49 11.51
CA ILE A 105 -19.45 -9.30 10.87
C ILE A 105 -19.92 -9.67 9.47
N ASP A 106 -21.20 -9.50 9.23
CA ASP A 106 -21.79 -9.78 7.93
C ASP A 106 -21.27 -8.83 6.85
N ASN A 107 -21.20 -9.34 5.62
CA ASN A 107 -21.03 -8.56 4.43
C ASN A 107 -19.66 -7.84 4.30
N ILE A 108 -18.60 -8.40 4.90
CA ILE A 108 -17.22 -8.00 4.58
C ILE A 108 -16.86 -8.67 3.25
N LEU A 109 -16.75 -7.88 2.18
CA LEU A 109 -16.49 -8.37 0.82
C LEU A 109 -15.16 -7.90 0.24
N GLY A 110 -14.45 -6.99 0.92
CA GLY A 110 -13.16 -6.49 0.45
C GLY A 110 -12.14 -6.35 1.58
N ILE A 111 -10.86 -6.58 1.23
CA ILE A 111 -9.71 -6.37 2.12
C ILE A 111 -8.63 -5.64 1.32
N TYR A 112 -8.09 -4.57 1.89
CA TYR A 112 -6.89 -3.92 1.38
C TYR A 112 -5.76 -4.01 2.41
N ALA A 113 -4.72 -4.78 2.10
CA ALA A 113 -3.50 -4.90 2.88
C ALA A 113 -2.45 -3.92 2.33
N ASN A 114 -2.17 -2.82 3.06
CA ASN A 114 -1.42 -1.68 2.51
C ASN A 114 0.12 -1.75 2.67
N ASN A 115 0.67 -2.92 2.94
CA ASN A 115 2.11 -3.18 2.92
C ASN A 115 2.43 -4.65 2.63
N ALA A 116 3.67 -4.96 2.23
CA ALA A 116 4.11 -6.29 1.83
C ALA A 116 3.87 -7.36 2.92
N ARG A 117 4.30 -7.09 4.17
CA ARG A 117 4.17 -8.04 5.28
C ARG A 117 2.72 -8.38 5.60
N THR A 118 1.87 -7.36 5.67
CA THR A 118 0.44 -7.55 5.93
C THR A 118 -0.22 -8.30 4.76
N THR A 119 0.17 -8.00 3.51
CA THR A 119 -0.30 -8.71 2.32
C THR A 119 -0.04 -10.21 2.42
N ALA A 120 1.21 -10.61 2.67
CA ALA A 120 1.56 -12.02 2.78
C ALA A 120 0.75 -12.75 3.86
N ARG A 121 0.61 -12.12 5.03
CA ARG A 121 -0.12 -12.73 6.16
C ARG A 121 -1.62 -12.81 5.94
N VAL A 122 -2.24 -11.79 5.33
CA VAL A 122 -3.66 -11.82 4.95
C VAL A 122 -3.91 -12.96 3.98
N CYS A 123 -3.06 -13.13 2.95
CA CYS A 123 -3.19 -14.23 1.99
C CYS A 123 -3.15 -15.60 2.67
N THR A 124 -2.19 -15.80 3.58
CA THR A 124 -2.09 -17.05 4.34
C THR A 124 -3.33 -17.28 5.19
N MET A 125 -3.71 -16.31 6.00
CA MET A 125 -4.85 -16.40 6.92
C MET A 125 -6.16 -16.69 6.17
N VAL A 126 -6.46 -15.92 5.09
CA VAL A 126 -7.70 -16.08 4.32
C VAL A 126 -7.77 -17.46 3.67
N LYS A 127 -6.63 -17.99 3.22
CA LYS A 127 -6.53 -19.37 2.69
C LYS A 127 -6.78 -20.40 3.78
N ASP A 128 -6.16 -20.25 4.94
CA ASP A 128 -6.27 -21.19 6.06
C ASP A 128 -7.71 -21.32 6.58
N ILE A 129 -8.47 -20.22 6.59
CA ILE A 129 -9.88 -20.22 7.01
C ILE A 129 -10.88 -20.46 5.86
N GLY A 130 -10.42 -20.68 4.62
CA GLY A 130 -11.26 -20.95 3.46
C GLY A 130 -12.13 -19.77 3.00
N TYR A 131 -11.61 -18.54 3.08
CA TYR A 131 -12.34 -17.31 2.71
C TYR A 131 -11.86 -16.67 1.40
N GLN A 132 -10.86 -17.22 0.72
CA GLN A 132 -10.27 -16.66 -0.50
C GLN A 132 -11.28 -16.39 -1.61
N ASP A 133 -12.34 -17.19 -1.72
CA ASP A 133 -13.39 -17.05 -2.75
C ASP A 133 -14.58 -16.18 -2.29
N LYS A 134 -14.55 -15.67 -1.05
CA LYS A 134 -15.63 -14.89 -0.45
C LYS A 134 -15.34 -13.41 -0.37
N VAL A 135 -14.07 -13.03 -0.45
CA VAL A 135 -13.60 -11.65 -0.30
C VAL A 135 -12.69 -11.26 -1.45
N THR A 136 -12.79 -10.02 -1.91
CA THR A 136 -11.85 -9.42 -2.87
C THR A 136 -10.65 -8.86 -2.10
N ILE A 137 -9.44 -9.32 -2.41
CA ILE A 137 -8.23 -8.93 -1.68
C ILE A 137 -7.30 -8.12 -2.58
N ILE A 138 -6.93 -6.94 -2.12
CA ILE A 138 -5.85 -6.14 -2.70
C ILE A 138 -4.65 -6.20 -1.76
N GLY A 139 -3.49 -6.55 -2.31
CA GLY A 139 -2.21 -6.45 -1.63
C GLY A 139 -1.43 -5.21 -2.03
N SER A 140 -0.28 -5.05 -1.41
CA SER A 140 0.69 -4.02 -1.74
C SER A 140 2.06 -4.64 -1.95
N GLU A 141 2.81 -4.06 -2.91
CA GLU A 141 4.17 -4.42 -3.32
C GLU A 141 4.29 -5.76 -4.08
N LEU A 142 5.16 -5.72 -5.09
CA LEU A 142 5.52 -6.90 -5.89
C LEU A 142 6.71 -7.63 -5.26
N PHE A 143 6.42 -8.76 -4.62
CA PHE A 143 7.40 -9.72 -4.10
C PHE A 143 6.92 -11.14 -4.42
N ASP A 144 7.77 -12.15 -4.22
CA ASP A 144 7.49 -13.49 -4.75
C ASP A 144 6.19 -14.09 -4.21
N GLU A 145 5.90 -13.93 -2.91
CA GLU A 145 4.67 -14.44 -2.30
C GLU A 145 3.42 -13.71 -2.82
N SER A 146 3.49 -12.39 -3.04
CA SER A 146 2.35 -11.64 -3.59
C SER A 146 2.08 -11.98 -5.05
N LYS A 147 3.15 -12.17 -5.85
CA LYS A 147 3.03 -12.64 -7.24
C LYS A 147 2.39 -14.02 -7.31
N GLU A 148 2.82 -14.93 -6.43
CA GLU A 148 2.27 -16.27 -6.38
C GLU A 148 0.80 -16.26 -5.92
N ALA A 149 0.46 -15.50 -4.89
CA ALA A 149 -0.91 -15.33 -4.43
C ALA A 149 -1.83 -14.75 -5.53
N LEU A 150 -1.32 -13.81 -6.34
CA LEU A 150 -2.05 -13.26 -7.49
C LEU A 150 -2.25 -14.32 -8.60
N LYS A 151 -1.23 -15.14 -8.90
CA LYS A 151 -1.36 -16.24 -9.87
C LYS A 151 -2.37 -17.29 -9.42
N GLN A 152 -2.39 -17.61 -8.13
CA GLN A 152 -3.33 -18.56 -7.52
C GLN A 152 -4.76 -17.99 -7.36
N GLY A 153 -4.97 -16.68 -7.55
CA GLY A 153 -6.26 -16.03 -7.40
C GLY A 153 -6.64 -15.73 -5.94
N ILE A 154 -5.71 -15.87 -4.99
CA ILE A 154 -5.90 -15.44 -3.59
C ILE A 154 -5.93 -13.92 -3.52
N LEU A 155 -4.97 -13.25 -4.20
CA LEU A 155 -5.04 -11.82 -4.47
C LEU A 155 -5.78 -11.55 -5.78
N ASN A 156 -6.58 -10.50 -5.80
CA ASN A 156 -7.27 -10.02 -6.99
C ASN A 156 -6.48 -8.89 -7.68
N ALA A 157 -5.73 -8.12 -6.89
CA ALA A 157 -4.87 -7.04 -7.39
C ALA A 157 -3.73 -6.75 -6.44
N ILE A 158 -2.69 -6.06 -6.94
CA ILE A 158 -1.57 -5.55 -6.15
C ILE A 158 -1.38 -4.07 -6.50
N ILE A 159 -1.24 -3.23 -5.48
CA ILE A 159 -0.76 -1.86 -5.61
C ILE A 159 0.76 -1.88 -5.54
N ASP A 160 1.42 -1.66 -6.68
CA ASP A 160 2.88 -1.62 -6.75
C ASP A 160 3.36 -0.17 -6.79
N GLN A 161 4.20 0.19 -5.83
CA GLN A 161 4.82 1.51 -5.73
C GLN A 161 6.12 1.61 -6.54
N ASN A 162 6.46 0.58 -7.31
CA ASN A 162 7.62 0.52 -8.18
C ASN A 162 8.95 0.79 -7.45
N GLY A 163 9.26 -0.08 -6.49
CA GLY A 163 10.47 0.03 -5.67
C GLY A 163 11.77 0.05 -6.48
N TYR A 164 11.80 -0.68 -7.61
CA TYR A 164 12.95 -0.66 -8.52
C TYR A 164 13.20 0.75 -9.08
N GLU A 165 12.17 1.40 -9.61
CA GLU A 165 12.28 2.74 -10.18
C GLU A 165 12.62 3.78 -9.11
N GLN A 166 12.08 3.63 -7.90
CA GLN A 166 12.44 4.49 -6.77
C GLN A 166 13.93 4.42 -6.46
N GLY A 167 14.50 3.20 -6.41
CA GLY A 167 15.93 3.00 -6.18
C GLY A 167 16.80 3.56 -7.32
N TYR A 168 16.45 3.23 -8.56
CA TYR A 168 17.17 3.69 -9.75
C TYR A 168 17.16 5.23 -9.86
N LYS A 169 15.98 5.85 -9.76
CA LYS A 169 15.85 7.31 -9.80
C LYS A 169 16.54 7.99 -8.62
N GLY A 170 16.48 7.37 -7.43
CA GLY A 170 17.15 7.89 -6.24
C GLY A 170 18.66 8.02 -6.44
N LEU A 171 19.29 6.95 -6.98
CA LEU A 171 20.73 6.97 -7.29
C LEU A 171 21.06 7.94 -8.43
N SER A 172 20.27 7.98 -9.51
CA SER A 172 20.48 8.91 -10.62
C SER A 172 20.43 10.36 -10.16
N ILE A 173 19.43 10.73 -9.37
CA ILE A 173 19.24 12.09 -8.85
C ILE A 173 20.38 12.47 -7.89
N ALA A 174 20.81 11.53 -7.04
CA ALA A 174 21.94 11.74 -6.16
C ALA A 174 23.23 11.97 -6.96
N PHE A 175 23.46 11.19 -8.02
CA PHE A 175 24.59 11.35 -8.93
C PHE A 175 24.57 12.72 -9.64
N ASP A 176 23.44 13.10 -10.20
CA ASP A 176 23.25 14.38 -10.88
C ASP A 176 23.57 15.56 -9.95
N ASN A 177 23.10 15.50 -8.71
CA ASN A 177 23.33 16.57 -7.75
C ASN A 177 24.75 16.59 -7.16
N ILE A 178 25.30 15.42 -6.79
CA ILE A 178 26.58 15.35 -6.07
C ILE A 178 27.77 15.41 -7.05
N VAL A 179 27.68 14.69 -8.17
CA VAL A 179 28.82 14.51 -9.11
C VAL A 179 28.78 15.56 -10.21
N LEU A 180 27.60 15.80 -10.79
CA LEU A 180 27.46 16.74 -11.90
C LEU A 180 27.17 18.18 -11.44
N GLY A 181 26.87 18.39 -10.16
CA GLY A 181 26.57 19.70 -9.60
C GLY A 181 25.24 20.32 -10.06
N ASN A 182 24.34 19.51 -10.61
CA ASN A 182 23.05 19.97 -11.10
C ASN A 182 22.09 20.23 -9.93
N ASP A 183 21.26 21.26 -10.06
CA ASP A 183 20.11 21.44 -9.18
C ASP A 183 19.05 20.38 -9.47
N VAL A 184 18.48 19.80 -8.41
CA VAL A 184 17.45 18.78 -8.50
C VAL A 184 16.19 19.20 -7.74
N PRO A 185 14.98 18.86 -8.23
CA PRO A 185 13.75 19.09 -7.48
C PRO A 185 13.77 18.38 -6.12
N THR A 186 13.20 19.03 -5.12
CA THR A 186 13.17 18.49 -3.74
C THR A 186 12.25 17.29 -3.58
N LYS A 187 11.39 17.01 -4.56
CA LYS A 187 10.47 15.86 -4.58
C LYS A 187 10.35 15.28 -5.99
N HIS A 188 10.51 13.97 -6.08
CA HIS A 188 10.32 13.18 -7.30
C HIS A 188 9.27 12.11 -7.04
N GLU A 189 8.13 12.24 -7.70
CA GLU A 189 7.05 11.28 -7.58
C GLU A 189 7.25 10.15 -8.58
N ILE A 190 7.16 8.90 -8.10
CA ILE A 190 7.18 7.67 -8.90
C ILE A 190 5.74 7.19 -9.07
N ASN A 191 5.43 6.70 -10.27
CA ASN A 191 4.10 6.22 -10.57
C ASN A 191 3.78 4.93 -9.82
N THR A 192 2.60 4.90 -9.21
CA THR A 192 2.00 3.68 -8.64
C THR A 192 1.23 2.95 -9.74
N SER A 193 1.29 1.63 -9.75
CA SER A 193 0.61 0.78 -10.72
C SER A 193 -0.36 -0.19 -10.05
N LEU A 194 -1.47 -0.47 -10.72
CA LEU A 194 -2.38 -1.56 -10.40
C LEU A 194 -1.96 -2.79 -11.20
N ILE A 195 -1.53 -3.82 -10.49
CA ILE A 195 -1.14 -5.10 -11.09
C ILE A 195 -2.25 -6.12 -10.90
N LEU A 196 -2.69 -6.67 -12.00
CA LEU A 196 -3.64 -7.76 -12.11
C LEU A 196 -2.92 -9.00 -12.66
N LYS A 197 -3.57 -10.16 -12.61
CA LYS A 197 -2.98 -11.41 -13.13
C LYS A 197 -2.45 -11.30 -14.57
N ASN A 198 -3.15 -10.55 -15.43
CA ASN A 198 -2.83 -10.48 -16.85
C ASN A 198 -1.74 -9.44 -17.21
N ASN A 199 -1.40 -8.54 -16.29
CA ASN A 199 -0.30 -7.57 -16.49
C ASN A 199 0.83 -7.75 -15.46
N LEU A 200 0.88 -8.91 -14.79
CA LEU A 200 1.97 -9.25 -13.87
C LEU A 200 3.29 -9.28 -14.63
N PRO A 201 4.32 -8.52 -14.20
CA PRO A 201 5.64 -8.55 -14.82
C PRO A 201 6.27 -9.95 -14.75
N LEU A 202 6.99 -10.34 -15.83
CA LEU A 202 7.70 -11.63 -15.95
C LEU A 202 8.85 -11.74 -14.95
#